data_739d928a7cbc390efe05e0d391e0cb3e
#
_entry.id   739d928a7cbc390efe05e0d391e0cb3e
#
_cell.length_a   1.000
_cell.length_b   1.000
_cell.length_c   1.000
_cell.angle_alpha   90.00
_cell.angle_beta   90.00
_cell.angle_gamma   90.00
#
_symmetry.space_group_name_H-M   'P 1'
#
loop_
_entity.id
_entity.type
_entity.pdbx_description
1 polymer ?
#
loop_
_entity_poly.entity_id
_entity_poly.type
_entity_poly.pdbx_seq_one_letter_code
_entity_poly.pdbx_strand_id
1 'polypeptide(L)'
;MIIDETHGEVIVGADCEVFETAILTGPLTIGDGVYIGPYAVVGAPAQHRGSYPCGVGSPHRAEGVVIRDGACIREFVQVHQGIIRPTIVGEDCLLMAGAHIAHDSQLGAGVTMGSFSILGGFTLIDDAATFGQGVVTHPWTIIGERAMIGLNSSVVKDVQPYAKVAGAPARLLGSNTRKDAALPSDYSEDLLSDSVWERYARLADSQREAQGLWAWLDHS
;
A
#
# COMPACT_ATOMS: atom_id res chain seq x y z
N MET A 1 -19.48 -3.15 13.82
CA MET A 1 -19.02 -2.84 12.46
C MET A 1 -19.98 -1.84 11.85
N ILE A 2 -19.45 -0.77 11.29
CA ILE A 2 -20.22 0.20 10.50
C ILE A 2 -19.92 -0.08 9.04
N ILE A 3 -20.97 -0.32 8.24
CA ILE A 3 -20.85 -0.47 6.78
C ILE A 3 -21.54 0.72 6.13
N ASP A 4 -20.80 1.45 5.29
CA ASP A 4 -21.30 2.59 4.53
C ASP A 4 -21.21 2.28 3.04
N GLU A 5 -22.34 2.06 2.41
CA GLU A 5 -22.47 1.76 0.97
C GLU A 5 -23.00 2.95 0.16
N THR A 6 -22.95 4.15 0.73
CA THR A 6 -23.46 5.37 0.07
C THR A 6 -22.82 5.58 -1.30
N HIS A 7 -21.58 5.17 -1.49
CA HIS A 7 -20.80 5.39 -2.71
C HIS A 7 -20.43 4.10 -3.45
N GLY A 8 -20.82 2.93 -2.95
CA GLY A 8 -20.56 1.64 -3.59
C GLY A 8 -20.73 0.47 -2.62
N GLU A 9 -20.78 -0.73 -3.16
CA GLU A 9 -20.99 -1.97 -2.43
C GLU A 9 -19.77 -2.33 -1.56
N VAL A 10 -20.03 -2.98 -0.40
CA VAL A 10 -19.02 -3.61 0.45
C VAL A 10 -19.18 -5.12 0.35
N ILE A 11 -18.22 -5.78 -0.30
CA ILE A 11 -18.18 -7.24 -0.46
C ILE A 11 -17.16 -7.81 0.52
N VAL A 12 -17.58 -8.78 1.34
CA VAL A 12 -16.71 -9.45 2.32
C VAL A 12 -16.68 -10.95 2.01
N GLY A 13 -15.47 -11.48 1.85
CA GLY A 13 -15.22 -12.90 1.60
C GLY A 13 -15.53 -13.80 2.78
N ALA A 14 -15.27 -15.10 2.61
CA ALA A 14 -15.50 -16.12 3.62
C ALA A 14 -14.45 -16.06 4.75
N ASP A 15 -14.81 -16.59 5.91
CA ASP A 15 -13.91 -16.80 7.06
C ASP A 15 -13.16 -15.54 7.54
N CYS A 16 -13.73 -14.36 7.29
CA CYS A 16 -13.18 -13.08 7.75
C CYS A 16 -13.55 -12.81 9.23
N GLU A 17 -12.59 -12.25 9.96
CA GLU A 17 -12.80 -11.73 11.31
C GLU A 17 -12.77 -10.20 11.29
N VAL A 18 -13.94 -9.55 11.41
CA VAL A 18 -14.06 -8.09 11.39
C VAL A 18 -14.59 -7.59 12.73
N PHE A 19 -13.83 -6.74 13.40
CA PHE A 19 -14.22 -6.19 14.71
C PHE A 19 -15.45 -5.28 14.59
N GLU A 20 -16.30 -5.31 15.62
CA GLU A 20 -17.53 -4.52 15.68
C GLU A 20 -17.33 -3.00 15.62
N THR A 21 -16.13 -2.53 15.96
CA THR A 21 -15.75 -1.10 15.92
C THR A 21 -15.08 -0.70 14.62
N ALA A 22 -14.86 -1.62 13.67
CA ALA A 22 -14.31 -1.29 12.36
C ALA A 22 -15.33 -0.52 11.50
N ILE A 23 -14.85 0.36 10.64
CA ILE A 23 -15.63 1.12 9.66
C ILE A 23 -15.21 0.67 8.26
N LEU A 24 -16.17 0.21 7.47
CA LEU A 24 -16.00 -0.23 6.09
C LEU A 24 -16.82 0.67 5.17
N THR A 25 -16.18 1.29 4.18
CA THR A 25 -16.85 2.18 3.23
C THR A 25 -16.62 1.70 1.79
N GLY A 26 -17.70 1.52 1.05
CA GLY A 26 -17.65 1.08 -0.36
C GLY A 26 -17.29 2.20 -1.36
N PRO A 27 -16.83 1.85 -2.57
CA PRO A 27 -16.64 0.48 -3.09
C PRO A 27 -15.48 -0.25 -2.38
N LEU A 28 -15.74 -1.44 -1.85
CA LEU A 28 -14.74 -2.22 -1.10
C LEU A 28 -14.93 -3.71 -1.36
N THR A 29 -13.87 -4.38 -1.74
CA THR A 29 -13.84 -5.85 -1.85
C THR A 29 -12.81 -6.40 -0.89
N ILE A 30 -13.23 -7.33 -0.02
CA ILE A 30 -12.39 -8.03 0.95
C ILE A 30 -12.40 -9.51 0.58
N GLY A 31 -11.22 -10.10 0.41
CA GLY A 31 -11.01 -11.51 0.14
C GLY A 31 -11.32 -12.41 1.33
N ASP A 32 -10.93 -13.68 1.23
CA ASP A 32 -11.19 -14.69 2.23
C ASP A 32 -10.16 -14.66 3.38
N GLY A 33 -10.57 -15.04 4.60
CA GLY A 33 -9.66 -15.18 5.74
C GLY A 33 -9.02 -13.88 6.24
N VAL A 34 -9.58 -12.73 5.91
CA VAL A 34 -9.04 -11.41 6.29
C VAL A 34 -9.38 -11.06 7.73
N TYR A 35 -8.40 -10.55 8.47
CA TYR A 35 -8.60 -9.97 9.79
C TYR A 35 -8.66 -8.44 9.72
N ILE A 36 -9.69 -7.82 10.31
CA ILE A 36 -9.82 -6.37 10.45
C ILE A 36 -10.04 -6.00 11.91
N GLY A 37 -9.04 -5.39 12.50
CA GLY A 37 -8.97 -5.05 13.92
C GLY A 37 -9.84 -3.87 14.34
N PRO A 38 -9.90 -3.60 15.65
CA PRO A 38 -10.74 -2.56 16.21
C PRO A 38 -10.33 -1.17 15.71
N TYR A 39 -11.34 -0.35 15.43
CA TYR A 39 -11.19 1.03 14.94
C TYR A 39 -10.41 1.18 13.64
N ALA A 40 -10.20 0.09 12.90
CA ALA A 40 -9.69 0.19 11.54
C ALA A 40 -10.73 0.87 10.63
N VAL A 41 -10.27 1.70 9.71
CA VAL A 41 -11.11 2.40 8.73
C VAL A 41 -10.65 2.00 7.34
N VAL A 42 -11.45 1.20 6.64
CA VAL A 42 -11.14 0.68 5.32
C VAL A 42 -12.13 1.22 4.30
N GLY A 43 -11.63 1.86 3.26
CA GLY A 43 -12.44 2.46 2.22
C GLY A 43 -12.80 3.93 2.47
N ALA A 44 -12.14 4.62 3.41
CA ALA A 44 -12.34 6.06 3.57
C ALA A 44 -12.03 6.82 2.26
N PRO A 45 -12.74 7.92 1.96
CA PRO A 45 -12.45 8.74 0.79
C PRO A 45 -10.99 9.18 0.72
N ALA A 46 -10.46 9.33 -0.49
CA ALA A 46 -9.11 9.79 -0.71
C ALA A 46 -8.86 11.17 -0.09
N GLN A 47 -7.75 11.35 0.59
CA GLN A 47 -7.33 12.64 1.17
C GLN A 47 -6.68 13.52 0.12
N HIS A 48 -7.48 14.01 -0.82
CA HIS A 48 -7.02 14.87 -1.89
C HIS A 48 -7.97 16.06 -2.10
N ARG A 49 -7.43 17.26 -2.41
CA ARG A 49 -8.25 18.48 -2.54
C ARG A 49 -9.34 18.42 -3.61
N GLY A 50 -9.10 17.71 -4.71
CA GLY A 50 -10.04 17.49 -5.79
C GLY A 50 -11.01 16.34 -5.55
N SER A 51 -10.91 15.65 -4.42
CA SER A 51 -11.73 14.50 -4.06
C SER A 51 -12.59 14.82 -2.86
N TYR A 52 -13.77 14.17 -2.81
CA TYR A 52 -14.64 14.22 -1.64
C TYR A 52 -13.86 13.84 -0.35
N PRO A 53 -14.13 14.41 0.83
CA PRO A 53 -15.17 15.41 1.11
C PRO A 53 -14.63 16.85 1.28
N CYS A 54 -13.49 17.20 0.72
CA CYS A 54 -12.88 18.50 0.94
C CYS A 54 -13.63 19.67 0.26
N GLY A 55 -14.71 19.40 -0.45
CA GLY A 55 -15.55 20.43 -1.06
C GLY A 55 -17.00 19.97 -1.23
N VAL A 56 -17.95 20.79 -0.87
CA VAL A 56 -19.38 20.54 -1.11
C VAL A 56 -19.62 20.52 -2.62
N GLY A 57 -20.17 19.41 -3.13
CA GLY A 57 -20.52 19.28 -4.52
C GLY A 57 -19.41 18.82 -5.47
N SER A 58 -18.22 18.50 -4.97
CA SER A 58 -17.20 17.82 -5.78
C SER A 58 -17.67 16.40 -6.15
N PRO A 59 -17.54 15.98 -7.43
CA PRO A 59 -17.88 14.62 -7.81
C PRO A 59 -16.99 13.64 -7.02
N HIS A 60 -17.64 12.73 -6.31
CA HIS A 60 -16.92 11.65 -5.65
C HIS A 60 -16.38 10.70 -6.73
N ARG A 61 -15.06 10.63 -6.89
CA ARG A 61 -14.40 9.56 -7.64
C ARG A 61 -13.86 8.55 -6.66
N ALA A 62 -14.31 7.33 -6.77
CA ALA A 62 -13.86 6.22 -5.94
C ALA A 62 -13.65 5.00 -6.82
N GLU A 63 -12.41 4.70 -7.08
CA GLU A 63 -12.01 3.41 -7.67
C GLU A 63 -11.99 2.28 -6.63
N GLY A 64 -12.26 2.63 -5.36
CA GLY A 64 -12.43 1.69 -4.27
C GLY A 64 -11.15 1.17 -3.64
N VAL A 65 -11.34 0.12 -2.85
CA VAL A 65 -10.29 -0.63 -2.16
C VAL A 65 -10.46 -2.12 -2.42
N VAL A 66 -9.35 -2.82 -2.60
CA VAL A 66 -9.30 -4.28 -2.67
C VAL A 66 -8.34 -4.79 -1.59
N ILE A 67 -8.85 -5.58 -0.67
CA ILE A 67 -8.05 -6.33 0.31
C ILE A 67 -8.04 -7.78 -0.15
N ARG A 68 -6.88 -8.35 -0.35
CA ARG A 68 -6.70 -9.73 -0.79
C ARG A 68 -6.73 -10.70 0.39
N ASP A 69 -6.77 -12.00 0.06
CA ASP A 69 -6.93 -13.09 1.01
C ASP A 69 -5.84 -13.09 2.09
N GLY A 70 -6.19 -13.50 3.30
CA GLY A 70 -5.27 -13.66 4.42
C GLY A 70 -4.66 -12.37 4.98
N ALA A 71 -4.99 -11.20 4.44
CA ALA A 71 -4.44 -9.94 4.94
C ALA A 71 -4.86 -9.68 6.39
N CYS A 72 -3.91 -9.20 7.20
CA CYS A 72 -4.13 -8.84 8.60
C CYS A 72 -4.03 -7.33 8.78
N ILE A 73 -5.17 -6.69 8.99
CA ILE A 73 -5.31 -5.24 9.19
C ILE A 73 -5.54 -5.00 10.68
N ARG A 74 -4.52 -4.48 11.36
CA ARG A 74 -4.56 -4.28 12.80
C ARG A 74 -5.36 -3.02 13.18
N GLU A 75 -5.43 -2.78 14.48
CA GLU A 75 -6.17 -1.67 15.08
C GLU A 75 -5.72 -0.29 14.55
N PHE A 76 -6.68 0.62 14.34
CA PHE A 76 -6.48 2.00 13.88
C PHE A 76 -5.82 2.13 12.49
N VAL A 77 -5.68 1.06 11.74
CA VAL A 77 -5.20 1.13 10.35
C VAL A 77 -6.19 1.89 9.50
N GLN A 78 -5.69 2.71 8.58
CA GLN A 78 -6.50 3.46 7.62
C GLN A 78 -6.10 3.07 6.20
N VAL A 79 -7.09 2.67 5.38
CA VAL A 79 -6.91 2.40 3.96
C VAL A 79 -7.87 3.26 3.17
N HIS A 80 -7.33 4.18 2.36
CA HIS A 80 -8.12 5.12 1.58
C HIS A 80 -8.44 4.59 0.19
N GLN A 81 -9.63 4.95 -0.31
CA GLN A 81 -10.04 4.64 -1.69
C GLN A 81 -9.10 5.27 -2.72
N GLY A 82 -8.95 4.60 -3.84
CA GLY A 82 -8.27 5.16 -4.99
C GLY A 82 -9.12 6.16 -5.77
N ILE A 83 -8.45 7.00 -6.54
CA ILE A 83 -9.08 8.05 -7.39
C ILE A 83 -8.98 7.67 -8.87
N ILE A 84 -7.86 7.08 -9.28
CA ILE A 84 -7.56 6.67 -10.66
C ILE A 84 -7.57 5.16 -10.80
N ARG A 85 -7.09 4.47 -9.77
CA ARG A 85 -7.02 3.01 -9.69
C ARG A 85 -7.35 2.57 -8.26
N PRO A 86 -7.85 1.34 -8.06
CA PRO A 86 -8.13 0.88 -6.71
C PRO A 86 -6.86 0.88 -5.84
N THR A 87 -7.01 1.24 -4.58
CA THR A 87 -5.98 0.96 -3.57
C THR A 87 -6.02 -0.53 -3.26
N ILE A 88 -4.86 -1.19 -3.31
CA ILE A 88 -4.78 -2.65 -3.15
C ILE A 88 -3.88 -3.00 -1.97
N VAL A 89 -4.36 -3.88 -1.09
CA VAL A 89 -3.58 -4.59 -0.09
C VAL A 89 -3.47 -6.05 -0.55
N GLY A 90 -2.27 -6.51 -0.83
CA GLY A 90 -1.98 -7.85 -1.35
C GLY A 90 -2.27 -8.98 -0.38
N GLU A 91 -2.15 -10.22 -0.87
CA GLU A 91 -2.34 -11.44 -0.06
C GLU A 91 -1.36 -11.48 1.11
N ASP A 92 -1.80 -12.03 2.25
CA ASP A 92 -0.98 -12.24 3.45
C ASP A 92 -0.22 -10.99 3.96
N CYS A 93 -0.67 -9.80 3.60
CA CYS A 93 -0.09 -8.56 4.12
C CYS A 93 -0.35 -8.39 5.62
N LEU A 94 0.63 -7.85 6.34
CA LEU A 94 0.46 -7.44 7.73
C LEU A 94 0.57 -5.92 7.86
N LEU A 95 -0.56 -5.26 8.13
CA LEU A 95 -0.61 -3.83 8.44
C LEU A 95 -0.72 -3.66 9.95
N MET A 96 0.38 -3.29 10.60
CA MET A 96 0.42 -3.11 12.06
C MET A 96 -0.33 -1.84 12.49
N ALA A 97 -0.58 -1.73 13.78
CA ALA A 97 -1.38 -0.68 14.39
C ALA A 97 -1.07 0.72 13.86
N GLY A 98 -2.13 1.43 13.45
CA GLY A 98 -2.02 2.81 12.98
C GLY A 98 -1.30 3.01 11.65
N ALA A 99 -1.01 1.95 10.90
CA ALA A 99 -0.48 2.11 9.54
C ALA A 99 -1.49 2.82 8.64
N HIS A 100 -1.00 3.67 7.72
CA HIS A 100 -1.83 4.45 6.81
C HIS A 100 -1.47 4.17 5.36
N ILE A 101 -2.45 3.71 4.61
CA ILE A 101 -2.35 3.43 3.18
C ILE A 101 -3.13 4.51 2.43
N ALA A 102 -2.41 5.44 1.81
CA ALA A 102 -3.05 6.50 1.04
C ALA A 102 -3.62 5.98 -0.28
N HIS A 103 -4.45 6.81 -0.90
CA HIS A 103 -5.17 6.51 -2.13
C HIS A 103 -4.24 6.03 -3.26
N ASP A 104 -4.77 5.19 -4.13
CA ASP A 104 -4.08 4.67 -5.32
C ASP A 104 -2.80 3.87 -5.04
N SER A 105 -2.50 3.57 -3.78
CA SER A 105 -1.34 2.75 -3.40
C SER A 105 -1.64 1.27 -3.63
N GLN A 106 -0.62 0.51 -4.05
CA GLN A 106 -0.77 -0.92 -4.28
C GLN A 106 0.37 -1.67 -3.59
N LEU A 107 0.00 -2.62 -2.74
CA LEU A 107 0.92 -3.50 -2.03
C LEU A 107 0.85 -4.90 -2.64
N GLY A 108 2.00 -5.47 -2.93
CA GLY A 108 2.16 -6.88 -3.31
C GLY A 108 1.88 -7.84 -2.16
N ALA A 109 2.08 -9.13 -2.40
CA ALA A 109 1.85 -10.16 -1.39
C ALA A 109 2.89 -10.13 -0.26
N GLY A 110 2.48 -10.47 0.96
CA GLY A 110 3.37 -10.64 2.12
C GLY A 110 4.05 -9.37 2.61
N VAL A 111 3.59 -8.19 2.20
CA VAL A 111 4.14 -6.91 2.66
C VAL A 111 3.86 -6.72 4.15
N THR A 112 4.88 -6.29 4.89
CA THR A 112 4.73 -5.93 6.31
C THR A 112 4.91 -4.43 6.50
N MET A 113 3.86 -3.77 6.99
CA MET A 113 3.88 -2.36 7.39
C MET A 113 4.02 -2.25 8.91
N GLY A 114 5.15 -1.74 9.38
CA GLY A 114 5.34 -1.47 10.81
C GLY A 114 4.34 -0.44 11.35
N SER A 115 4.11 -0.46 12.66
CA SER A 115 3.16 0.46 13.30
C SER A 115 3.44 1.92 12.95
N PHE A 116 2.37 2.69 12.69
CA PHE A 116 2.43 4.10 12.32
C PHE A 116 3.27 4.42 11.08
N SER A 117 3.50 3.44 10.19
CA SER A 117 4.05 3.74 8.87
C SER A 117 2.98 4.35 7.95
N ILE A 118 3.41 5.29 7.12
CA ILE A 118 2.52 6.11 6.29
C ILE A 118 2.99 6.03 4.84
N LEU A 119 2.12 5.60 3.95
CA LEU A 119 2.36 5.69 2.51
C LEU A 119 1.79 6.99 1.96
N GLY A 120 2.57 7.67 1.14
CA GLY A 120 2.04 8.71 0.26
C GLY A 120 1.19 8.11 -0.85
N GLY A 121 0.29 8.89 -1.45
CA GLY A 121 -0.56 8.42 -2.54
C GLY A 121 0.25 7.85 -3.72
N PHE A 122 -0.31 6.90 -4.44
CA PHE A 122 0.33 6.25 -5.61
C PHE A 122 1.63 5.48 -5.29
N THR A 123 1.91 5.17 -4.04
CA THR A 123 3.08 4.32 -3.70
C THR A 123 2.83 2.89 -4.17
N LEU A 124 3.80 2.33 -4.90
CA LEU A 124 3.81 0.92 -5.29
C LEU A 124 4.81 0.15 -4.43
N ILE A 125 4.38 -0.95 -3.86
CA ILE A 125 5.21 -1.81 -3.02
C ILE A 125 5.14 -3.23 -3.59
N ASP A 126 6.28 -3.77 -3.92
CA ASP A 126 6.38 -5.14 -4.42
C ASP A 126 6.40 -6.16 -3.27
N ASP A 127 6.36 -7.46 -3.61
CA ASP A 127 6.15 -8.54 -2.66
C ASP A 127 7.17 -8.59 -1.53
N ALA A 128 6.70 -9.01 -0.37
CA ALA A 128 7.50 -9.26 0.83
C ALA A 128 8.38 -8.08 1.32
N ALA A 129 8.13 -6.86 0.85
CA ALA A 129 8.82 -5.68 1.39
C ALA A 129 8.44 -5.46 2.86
N THR A 130 9.40 -4.98 3.65
CA THR A 130 9.21 -4.78 5.09
C THR A 130 9.51 -3.35 5.49
N PHE A 131 8.55 -2.72 6.12
CA PHE A 131 8.65 -1.36 6.67
C PHE A 131 8.81 -1.43 8.19
N GLY A 132 9.84 -0.80 8.70
CA GLY A 132 9.96 -0.53 10.15
C GLY A 132 8.88 0.43 10.62
N GLN A 133 8.72 0.53 11.95
CA GLN A 133 7.76 1.46 12.56
C GLN A 133 8.07 2.90 12.18
N GLY A 134 7.01 3.71 11.94
CA GLY A 134 7.12 5.14 11.68
C GLY A 134 7.77 5.51 10.34
N VAL A 135 7.88 4.58 9.40
CA VAL A 135 8.37 4.88 8.05
C VAL A 135 7.35 5.73 7.30
N VAL A 136 7.84 6.75 6.57
CA VAL A 136 7.00 7.60 5.70
C VAL A 136 7.53 7.55 4.28
N THR A 137 6.66 7.35 3.28
CA THR A 137 7.04 7.42 1.87
C THR A 137 6.51 8.70 1.20
N HIS A 138 7.30 9.26 0.30
CA HIS A 138 6.81 10.29 -0.61
C HIS A 138 5.79 9.68 -1.58
N PRO A 139 4.77 10.43 -2.02
CA PRO A 139 3.90 9.97 -3.12
C PRO A 139 4.70 9.52 -4.34
N TRP A 140 4.15 8.57 -5.09
CA TRP A 140 4.72 8.05 -6.34
C TRP A 140 6.01 7.23 -6.20
N THR A 141 6.42 6.86 -4.99
CA THR A 141 7.60 6.01 -4.80
C THR A 141 7.31 4.55 -5.13
N ILE A 142 8.33 3.86 -5.63
CA ILE A 142 8.32 2.41 -5.86
C ILE A 142 9.26 1.75 -4.85
N ILE A 143 8.75 0.73 -4.17
CA ILE A 143 9.53 -0.07 -3.22
C ILE A 143 9.62 -1.48 -3.79
N GLY A 144 10.81 -1.90 -4.15
CA GLY A 144 11.05 -3.18 -4.79
C GLY A 144 10.86 -4.38 -3.86
N GLU A 145 10.74 -5.56 -4.49
CA GLU A 145 10.56 -6.84 -3.83
C GLU A 145 11.58 -7.03 -2.69
N ARG A 146 11.10 -7.51 -1.52
CA ARG A 146 11.93 -7.80 -0.34
C ARG A 146 12.81 -6.64 0.14
N ALA A 147 12.54 -5.42 -0.28
CA ALA A 147 13.23 -4.26 0.30
C ALA A 147 12.95 -4.15 1.79
N MET A 148 13.93 -3.69 2.56
CA MET A 148 13.78 -3.43 3.99
C MET A 148 14.02 -1.95 4.29
N ILE A 149 13.02 -1.31 4.83
CA ILE A 149 13.06 0.09 5.21
C ILE A 149 13.19 0.18 6.74
N GLY A 150 14.30 0.74 7.21
CA GLY A 150 14.55 0.91 8.64
C GLY A 150 13.53 1.83 9.31
N LEU A 151 13.32 1.62 10.62
CA LEU A 151 12.35 2.40 11.41
C LEU A 151 12.61 3.92 11.31
N ASN A 152 11.53 4.72 11.38
CA ASN A 152 11.55 6.19 11.31
C ASN A 152 12.26 6.77 10.08
N SER A 153 12.26 6.03 8.97
CA SER A 153 12.87 6.51 7.72
C SER A 153 11.90 7.34 6.89
N SER A 154 12.44 8.34 6.18
CA SER A 154 11.72 9.13 5.18
C SER A 154 12.19 8.72 3.78
N VAL A 155 11.36 7.96 3.08
CA VAL A 155 11.66 7.44 1.74
C VAL A 155 11.16 8.43 0.69
N VAL A 156 12.07 9.14 0.06
CA VAL A 156 11.77 10.19 -0.93
C VAL A 156 12.16 9.81 -2.37
N LYS A 157 12.65 8.61 -2.57
CA LYS A 157 13.05 8.04 -3.88
C LYS A 157 12.72 6.56 -3.89
N ASP A 158 12.66 5.99 -5.08
CA ASP A 158 12.48 4.56 -5.27
C ASP A 158 13.56 3.75 -4.54
N VAL A 159 13.14 2.60 -4.04
CA VAL A 159 14.00 1.64 -3.36
C VAL A 159 14.08 0.38 -4.21
N GLN A 160 15.30 0.01 -4.59
CA GLN A 160 15.53 -1.17 -5.41
C GLN A 160 15.10 -2.46 -4.69
N PRO A 161 14.75 -3.51 -5.43
CA PRO A 161 14.51 -4.82 -4.86
C PRO A 161 15.69 -5.27 -3.99
N TYR A 162 15.38 -5.96 -2.90
CA TYR A 162 16.34 -6.48 -1.91
C TYR A 162 17.24 -5.43 -1.24
N ALA A 163 17.01 -4.15 -1.47
CA ALA A 163 17.80 -3.11 -0.80
C ALA A 163 17.39 -2.95 0.68
N LYS A 164 18.37 -2.65 1.52
CA LYS A 164 18.16 -2.16 2.89
C LYS A 164 18.44 -0.67 2.92
N VAL A 165 17.44 0.12 3.30
CA VAL A 165 17.56 1.59 3.40
C VAL A 165 17.13 2.08 4.77
N ALA A 166 17.73 3.17 5.26
CA ALA A 166 17.27 3.84 6.48
C ALA A 166 17.66 5.32 6.51
N GLY A 167 17.03 6.07 7.41
CA GLY A 167 17.33 7.48 7.70
C GLY A 167 16.33 8.46 7.07
N ALA A 168 16.52 9.75 7.32
CA ALA A 168 15.68 10.85 6.81
C ALA A 168 16.58 11.93 6.16
N PRO A 169 16.67 11.97 4.83
CA PRO A 169 16.10 11.06 3.86
C PRO A 169 16.77 9.68 3.88
N ALA A 170 16.03 8.64 3.53
CA ALA A 170 16.54 7.26 3.50
C ALA A 170 17.72 7.11 2.52
N ARG A 171 18.71 6.34 2.94
CA ARG A 171 19.92 6.02 2.17
C ARG A 171 20.14 4.52 2.16
N LEU A 172 20.77 4.03 1.09
CA LEU A 172 21.16 2.64 0.96
C LEU A 172 22.19 2.28 2.06
N LEU A 173 21.91 1.19 2.77
CA LEU A 173 22.80 0.60 3.78
C LEU A 173 23.44 -0.72 3.31
N GLY A 174 22.91 -1.32 2.26
CA GLY A 174 23.32 -2.62 1.72
C GLY A 174 22.13 -3.47 1.32
N SER A 175 22.36 -4.76 1.15
CA SER A 175 21.35 -5.71 0.74
C SER A 175 20.60 -6.32 1.92
N ASN A 176 19.34 -6.68 1.73
CA ASN A 176 18.52 -7.39 2.69
C ASN A 176 18.83 -8.89 2.62
N THR A 177 19.84 -9.32 3.40
CA THR A 177 20.34 -10.69 3.45
C THR A 177 19.74 -11.49 4.61
N ARG A 178 18.48 -11.24 5.01
CA ARG A 178 17.85 -12.04 6.06
C ARG A 178 17.90 -13.53 5.68
N LYS A 179 18.37 -14.36 6.64
CA LYS A 179 18.59 -15.80 6.44
C LYS A 179 17.34 -16.58 6.02
N ASP A 180 16.16 -16.00 6.24
CA ASP A 180 14.85 -16.62 5.92
C ASP A 180 14.34 -16.27 4.50
N ALA A 181 14.95 -15.27 3.88
CA ALA A 181 14.73 -14.97 2.48
C ALA A 181 15.85 -15.67 1.71
N ALA A 182 15.58 -16.84 1.16
CA ALA A 182 16.46 -17.41 0.15
C ALA A 182 16.60 -16.37 -0.95
N LEU A 183 17.75 -15.69 -0.98
CA LEU A 183 18.12 -14.89 -2.14
C LEU A 183 18.04 -15.82 -3.35
N PRO A 184 17.51 -15.35 -4.49
CA PRO A 184 17.59 -16.12 -5.72
C PRO A 184 19.01 -16.65 -5.91
N SER A 185 19.15 -17.87 -6.41
CA SER A 185 20.47 -18.52 -6.58
C SER A 185 21.42 -17.72 -7.47
N ASP A 186 20.88 -16.79 -8.25
CA ASP A 186 21.54 -15.84 -9.15
C ASP A 186 21.67 -14.44 -8.56
N TYR A 187 21.31 -14.23 -7.26
CA TYR A 187 21.50 -12.95 -6.61
C TYR A 187 22.99 -12.66 -6.45
N SER A 188 23.44 -11.62 -7.11
CA SER A 188 24.69 -10.93 -6.80
C SER A 188 24.37 -9.52 -6.30
N GLU A 189 25.20 -8.92 -5.45
CA GLU A 189 25.01 -7.53 -5.02
C GLU A 189 24.98 -6.55 -6.19
N ASP A 190 25.52 -6.96 -7.34
CA ASP A 190 25.62 -6.15 -8.56
C ASP A 190 24.53 -6.47 -9.61
N LEU A 191 23.86 -7.61 -9.53
CA LEU A 191 22.90 -8.09 -10.54
C LEU A 191 21.74 -8.83 -9.88
N LEU A 192 20.59 -8.18 -9.81
CA LEU A 192 19.31 -8.86 -9.58
C LEU A 192 18.96 -9.69 -10.82
N SER A 193 18.22 -10.79 -10.64
CA SER A 193 17.78 -11.61 -11.78
C SER A 193 16.95 -10.76 -12.76
N ASP A 194 17.00 -11.13 -14.04
CA ASP A 194 16.22 -10.45 -15.09
C ASP A 194 14.74 -10.38 -14.72
N SER A 195 14.18 -11.44 -14.12
CA SER A 195 12.78 -11.49 -13.70
C SER A 195 12.42 -10.44 -12.64
N VAL A 196 13.31 -10.15 -11.69
CA VAL A 196 13.12 -9.11 -10.67
C VAL A 196 13.16 -7.73 -11.31
N TRP A 197 14.11 -7.49 -12.22
CA TRP A 197 14.18 -6.22 -12.95
C TRP A 197 12.99 -6.00 -13.88
N GLU A 198 12.52 -7.04 -14.58
CA GLU A 198 11.31 -6.96 -15.41
C GLU A 198 10.07 -6.61 -14.58
N ARG A 199 9.97 -7.19 -13.37
CA ARG A 199 8.86 -6.89 -12.48
C ARG A 199 8.92 -5.44 -11.99
N TYR A 200 10.08 -4.98 -11.56
CA TYR A 200 10.30 -3.59 -11.17
C TYR A 200 10.01 -2.62 -12.33
N ALA A 201 10.41 -2.96 -13.55
CA ALA A 201 10.12 -2.16 -14.73
C ALA A 201 8.60 -2.08 -15.00
N ARG A 202 7.85 -3.17 -14.84
CA ARG A 202 6.37 -3.15 -14.97
C ARG A 202 5.72 -2.22 -13.94
N LEU A 203 6.21 -2.22 -12.69
CA LEU A 203 5.75 -1.28 -11.68
C LEU A 203 6.03 0.18 -12.08
N ALA A 204 7.22 0.44 -12.62
CA ALA A 204 7.58 1.77 -13.11
C ALA A 204 6.74 2.23 -14.31
N ASP A 205 6.38 1.31 -15.21
CA ASP A 205 5.48 1.59 -16.33
C ASP A 205 4.07 1.93 -15.83
N SER A 206 3.52 1.12 -14.93
CA SER A 206 2.22 1.39 -14.29
C SER A 206 2.20 2.74 -13.58
N GLN A 207 3.30 3.14 -12.97
CA GLN A 207 3.44 4.43 -12.31
C GLN A 207 3.40 5.58 -13.33
N ARG A 208 4.11 5.44 -14.45
CA ARG A 208 4.11 6.45 -15.54
C ARG A 208 2.72 6.63 -16.16
N GLU A 209 1.99 5.53 -16.37
CA GLU A 209 0.61 5.58 -16.85
C GLU A 209 -0.30 6.33 -15.88
N ALA A 210 -0.23 6.01 -14.58
CA ALA A 210 -1.02 6.69 -13.56
C ALA A 210 -0.66 8.19 -13.45
N GLN A 211 0.61 8.56 -13.58
CA GLN A 211 1.03 9.96 -13.62
C GLN A 211 0.45 10.72 -14.82
N GLY A 212 0.39 10.07 -15.98
CA GLY A 212 -0.23 10.65 -17.18
C GLY A 212 -1.73 10.91 -16.98
N LEU A 213 -2.46 9.97 -16.40
CA LEU A 213 -3.87 10.13 -16.06
C LEU A 213 -4.10 11.23 -15.01
N TRP A 214 -3.24 11.31 -14.02
CA TRP A 214 -3.29 12.34 -12.99
C TRP A 214 -3.11 13.75 -13.57
N ALA A 215 -2.10 13.94 -14.41
CA ALA A 215 -1.87 15.23 -15.06
C ALA A 215 -3.06 15.70 -15.90
N TRP A 216 -3.77 14.76 -16.54
CA TRP A 216 -4.99 15.08 -17.29
C TRP A 216 -6.14 15.53 -16.37
N LEU A 217 -6.29 14.90 -15.19
CA LEU A 217 -7.32 15.23 -14.22
C LEU A 217 -7.11 16.57 -13.52
N ASP A 218 -5.86 16.94 -13.28
CA ASP A 218 -5.50 18.19 -12.57
C ASP A 218 -5.72 19.43 -13.46
N HIS A 219 -5.90 19.24 -14.78
CA HIS A 219 -6.17 20.29 -15.77
C HIS A 219 -7.60 20.29 -16.34
N SER A 220 -8.46 19.38 -15.88
CA SER A 220 -9.87 19.23 -16.30
C SER A 220 -10.84 19.67 -15.20
#